data_0acc7c98971e2256d8a749c0e2ada1a6
#
_entry.id   0acc7c98971e2256d8a749c0e2ada1a6
#
_cell.length_a   1.000
_cell.length_b   1.000
_cell.length_c   1.000
_cell.angle_alpha   90.00
_cell.angle_beta   90.00
_cell.angle_gamma   90.00
#
_symmetry.space_group_name_H-M   'P 1'
#
loop_
_entity.id
_entity.type
_entity.pdbx_description
1 polymer ?
#
loop_
_entity_poly.entity_id
_entity_poly.type
_entity_poly.pdbx_seq_one_letter_code
_entity_poly.pdbx_strand_id
1 'polypeptide(L)'
;MTKQVEIKNRDGHILRGIVNIPEDGTRFPAIVNVHGFTGNKSGYKSIYTHTARFLSEHGFASVRFDLYGNGESDGEFEDMTFTGILHDIEDIINWTKTQDFANPDKIILSGQSMGGYAAATAAPIVNPYALMLMCPGAGMWFGCKDRAEAMEAKGITKADIEGLTFPTSFNHDLFNYEPFSSAEGYNGPVLLIRGTADDLVDDATCHKYESLYNGKCNYKTIEGANHNFASAFARAELDKLMLEFLLSLIHI
;
A
#
# COMPACT_ATOMS: atom_id res chain seq x y z
N MET A 1 -12.92 17.80 -3.33
CA MET A 1 -11.82 18.63 -3.94
C MET A 1 -10.59 17.75 -4.22
N THR A 2 -9.87 17.99 -5.35
CA THR A 2 -8.61 17.26 -5.66
C THR A 2 -7.45 18.25 -5.72
N LYS A 3 -6.34 17.96 -5.06
CA LYS A 3 -5.13 18.80 -5.04
C LYS A 3 -3.89 17.96 -5.31
N GLN A 4 -2.94 18.52 -6.08
CA GLN A 4 -1.57 18.03 -6.14
C GLN A 4 -0.80 18.53 -4.92
N VAL A 5 0.08 17.67 -4.39
CA VAL A 5 0.87 17.95 -3.20
C VAL A 5 2.29 17.41 -3.38
N GLU A 6 3.22 18.05 -2.71
CA GLU A 6 4.61 17.60 -2.63
C GLU A 6 5.03 17.57 -1.16
N ILE A 7 5.82 16.57 -0.81
CA ILE A 7 6.48 16.51 0.49
C ILE A 7 7.96 16.21 0.30
N LYS A 8 8.76 16.67 1.21
CA LYS A 8 10.16 16.29 1.29
C LYS A 8 10.28 15.16 2.31
N ASN A 9 10.75 13.98 1.89
CA ASN A 9 10.98 12.87 2.80
C ASN A 9 12.24 13.11 3.66
N ARG A 10 12.50 12.24 4.62
CA ARG A 10 13.64 12.35 5.58
C ARG A 10 15.00 12.35 4.89
N ASP A 11 15.11 11.75 3.72
CA ASP A 11 16.35 11.67 2.93
C ASP A 11 16.53 12.88 2.00
N GLY A 12 15.56 13.80 1.99
CA GLY A 12 15.65 15.05 1.26
C GLY A 12 15.06 15.01 -0.14
N HIS A 13 14.45 13.89 -0.57
CA HIS A 13 13.81 13.72 -1.87
C HIS A 13 12.37 14.24 -1.87
N ILE A 14 11.92 14.74 -3.01
CA ILE A 14 10.54 15.21 -3.19
C ILE A 14 9.66 14.04 -3.62
N LEU A 15 8.67 13.72 -2.80
CA LEU A 15 7.59 12.81 -3.17
C LEU A 15 6.39 13.63 -3.68
N ARG A 16 5.82 13.19 -4.81
CA ARG A 16 4.69 13.87 -5.48
C ARG A 16 3.42 13.07 -5.36
N GLY A 17 2.37 13.73 -4.88
CA GLY A 17 1.12 13.08 -4.54
C GLY A 17 -0.12 13.82 -4.97
N ILE A 18 -1.25 13.17 -4.73
CA ILE A 18 -2.59 13.71 -4.92
C ILE A 18 -3.40 13.44 -3.66
N VAL A 19 -4.10 14.46 -3.17
CA VAL A 19 -5.11 14.33 -2.14
C VAL A 19 -6.50 14.55 -2.72
N ASN A 20 -7.45 13.69 -2.33
CA ASN A 20 -8.87 13.88 -2.56
C ASN A 20 -9.52 14.21 -1.22
N ILE A 21 -10.17 15.36 -1.12
CA ILE A 21 -10.78 15.88 0.11
C ILE A 21 -12.27 15.98 -0.13
N PRO A 22 -13.13 15.45 0.76
CA PRO A 22 -14.57 15.66 0.72
C PRO A 22 -14.95 17.14 0.66
N GLU A 23 -16.13 17.47 0.13
CA GLU A 23 -16.57 18.86 -0.03
C GLU A 23 -17.13 19.42 1.27
N ASP A 24 -17.91 18.61 2.00
CA ASP A 24 -18.60 19.02 3.22
C ASP A 24 -17.86 18.52 4.47
N GLY A 25 -17.46 19.44 5.32
CA GLY A 25 -16.75 19.14 6.57
C GLY A 25 -15.38 19.80 6.65
N THR A 26 -14.69 19.61 7.76
CA THR A 26 -13.41 20.25 8.01
C THR A 26 -12.26 19.29 8.29
N ARG A 27 -12.53 18.15 8.93
CA ARG A 27 -11.53 17.12 9.24
C ARG A 27 -12.11 15.74 9.01
N PHE A 28 -11.42 14.96 8.20
CA PHE A 28 -11.90 13.66 7.73
C PHE A 28 -10.97 12.54 8.19
N PRO A 29 -11.47 11.32 8.42
CA PRO A 29 -10.63 10.14 8.39
C PRO A 29 -9.86 10.12 7.07
N ALA A 30 -8.55 9.92 7.11
CA ALA A 30 -7.71 10.03 5.93
C ALA A 30 -7.04 8.68 5.61
N ILE A 31 -7.17 8.24 4.37
CA ILE A 31 -6.62 6.98 3.87
C ILE A 31 -5.34 7.29 3.12
N VAL A 32 -4.21 6.81 3.64
CA VAL A 32 -2.92 6.82 2.96
C VAL A 32 -2.78 5.52 2.19
N ASN A 33 -2.74 5.61 0.85
CA ASN A 33 -2.67 4.45 -0.03
C ASN A 33 -1.26 4.27 -0.61
N VAL A 34 -0.71 3.07 -0.44
CA VAL A 34 0.62 2.65 -0.90
C VAL A 34 0.47 1.80 -2.14
N HIS A 35 1.13 2.19 -3.23
CA HIS A 35 1.06 1.47 -4.50
C HIS A 35 1.94 0.21 -4.53
N GLY A 36 1.65 -0.70 -5.47
CA GLY A 36 2.40 -1.93 -5.68
C GLY A 36 3.70 -1.73 -6.44
N PHE A 37 4.43 -2.83 -6.64
CA PHE A 37 5.67 -2.90 -7.40
C PHE A 37 5.45 -2.42 -8.84
N THR A 38 6.38 -1.66 -9.40
CA THR A 38 6.28 -0.99 -10.72
C THR A 38 5.07 -0.06 -10.88
N GLY A 39 4.38 0.24 -9.77
CA GLY A 39 3.16 1.06 -9.77
C GLY A 39 3.45 2.55 -9.57
N ASN A 40 2.35 3.29 -9.42
CA ASN A 40 2.35 4.72 -9.10
C ASN A 40 1.06 5.10 -8.34
N LYS A 41 0.96 6.35 -7.91
CA LYS A 41 -0.18 6.92 -7.15
C LYS A 41 -1.55 6.75 -7.81
N SER A 42 -1.62 6.45 -9.12
CA SER A 42 -2.90 6.25 -9.82
C SER A 42 -3.34 4.77 -9.81
N GLY A 43 -2.38 3.84 -9.69
CA GLY A 43 -2.60 2.40 -9.75
C GLY A 43 -2.95 1.89 -11.15
N TYR A 44 -3.05 0.58 -11.28
CA TYR A 44 -3.36 -0.09 -12.54
C TYR A 44 -4.66 0.46 -13.15
N LYS A 45 -4.57 1.01 -14.37
CA LYS A 45 -5.70 1.65 -15.06
C LYS A 45 -6.50 2.59 -14.14
N SER A 46 -5.79 3.39 -13.34
CA SER A 46 -6.35 4.42 -12.45
C SER A 46 -7.27 3.90 -11.34
N ILE A 47 -7.08 2.67 -10.86
CA ILE A 47 -7.91 2.09 -9.80
C ILE A 47 -7.89 2.95 -8.53
N TYR A 48 -6.69 3.37 -8.06
CA TYR A 48 -6.60 4.19 -6.84
C TYR A 48 -7.22 5.57 -7.02
N THR A 49 -7.16 6.13 -8.25
CA THR A 49 -7.83 7.40 -8.56
C THR A 49 -9.34 7.27 -8.48
N HIS A 50 -9.90 6.16 -8.98
CA HIS A 50 -11.33 5.86 -8.91
C HIS A 50 -11.78 5.69 -7.46
N THR A 51 -11.15 4.78 -6.73
CA THR A 51 -11.47 4.50 -5.32
C THR A 51 -11.33 5.75 -4.44
N ALA A 52 -10.29 6.58 -4.65
CA ALA A 52 -10.11 7.82 -3.91
C ALA A 52 -11.25 8.84 -4.12
N ARG A 53 -11.78 8.93 -5.34
CA ARG A 53 -12.95 9.78 -5.62
C ARG A 53 -14.20 9.23 -4.96
N PHE A 54 -14.45 7.94 -5.14
CA PHE A 54 -15.57 7.25 -4.52
C PHE A 54 -15.57 7.43 -2.98
N LEU A 55 -14.45 7.20 -2.31
CA LEU A 55 -14.35 7.37 -0.86
C LEU A 55 -14.47 8.83 -0.43
N SER A 56 -14.00 9.78 -1.27
CA SER A 56 -14.16 11.21 -1.01
C SER A 56 -15.63 11.65 -1.02
N GLU A 57 -16.46 11.07 -1.89
CA GLU A 57 -17.91 11.29 -1.93
C GLU A 57 -18.63 10.72 -0.69
N HIS A 58 -17.98 9.82 0.05
CA HIS A 58 -18.49 9.19 1.26
C HIS A 58 -17.84 9.69 2.56
N GLY A 59 -17.17 10.85 2.51
CA GLY A 59 -16.66 11.52 3.72
C GLY A 59 -15.26 11.08 4.17
N PHE A 60 -14.47 10.39 3.32
CA PHE A 60 -13.10 9.99 3.61
C PHE A 60 -12.11 10.77 2.73
N ALA A 61 -11.12 11.41 3.32
CA ALA A 61 -10.01 11.94 2.56
C ALA A 61 -9.08 10.82 2.08
N SER A 62 -8.49 10.97 0.90
CA SER A 62 -7.51 10.01 0.36
C SER A 62 -6.22 10.71 0.01
N VAL A 63 -5.11 10.09 0.37
CA VAL A 63 -3.73 10.57 0.19
C VAL A 63 -2.97 9.50 -0.59
N ARG A 64 -2.42 9.85 -1.74
CA ARG A 64 -1.72 8.94 -2.64
C ARG A 64 -0.46 9.61 -3.15
N PHE A 65 0.69 9.02 -2.92
CA PHE A 65 1.98 9.48 -3.41
C PHE A 65 2.61 8.46 -4.34
N ASP A 66 3.39 8.92 -5.30
CA ASP A 66 4.45 8.10 -5.86
C ASP A 66 5.56 7.99 -4.80
N LEU A 67 6.00 6.77 -4.52
CA LEU A 67 7.12 6.53 -3.62
C LEU A 67 8.43 6.95 -4.31
N TYR A 68 9.50 7.15 -3.55
CA TYR A 68 10.82 7.44 -4.10
C TYR A 68 11.21 6.44 -5.18
N GLY A 69 11.72 6.94 -6.30
CA GLY A 69 12.07 6.14 -7.47
C GLY A 69 10.88 5.70 -8.34
N ASN A 70 9.66 6.20 -8.08
CA ASN A 70 8.48 5.81 -8.85
C ASN A 70 7.70 7.04 -9.35
N GLY A 71 7.05 6.88 -10.49
CA GLY A 71 6.14 7.84 -11.09
C GLY A 71 6.79 9.20 -11.32
N GLU A 72 6.28 10.25 -10.66
CA GLU A 72 6.77 11.63 -10.77
C GLU A 72 7.60 12.09 -9.55
N SER A 73 7.78 11.21 -8.54
CA SER A 73 8.67 11.47 -7.40
C SER A 73 10.13 11.43 -7.82
N ASP A 74 11.01 12.02 -6.99
CA ASP A 74 12.44 12.03 -7.27
C ASP A 74 13.03 10.62 -7.27
N GLY A 75 14.20 10.45 -7.91
CA GLY A 75 14.91 9.18 -8.03
C GLY A 75 14.46 8.34 -9.22
N GLU A 76 15.22 7.28 -9.45
CA GLU A 76 14.93 6.27 -10.48
C GLU A 76 14.49 4.96 -9.81
N PHE A 77 13.77 4.10 -10.54
CA PHE A 77 13.28 2.83 -10.00
C PHE A 77 14.40 1.96 -9.39
N GLU A 78 15.62 2.07 -9.92
CA GLU A 78 16.80 1.36 -9.42
C GLU A 78 17.34 1.88 -8.07
N ASP A 79 16.92 3.07 -7.65
CA ASP A 79 17.32 3.66 -6.37
C ASP A 79 16.40 3.22 -5.21
N MET A 80 15.28 2.59 -5.54
CA MET A 80 14.28 2.14 -4.57
C MET A 80 14.84 1.02 -3.69
N THR A 81 14.54 1.10 -2.38
CA THR A 81 14.76 0.03 -1.41
C THR A 81 13.48 -0.23 -0.62
N PHE A 82 13.33 -1.43 -0.05
CA PHE A 82 12.15 -1.72 0.78
C PHE A 82 12.18 -0.90 2.08
N THR A 83 13.36 -0.70 2.66
CA THR A 83 13.57 0.24 3.77
C THR A 83 13.13 1.65 3.41
N GLY A 84 13.50 2.15 2.22
CA GLY A 84 13.06 3.46 1.73
C GLY A 84 11.54 3.56 1.59
N ILE A 85 10.88 2.52 1.11
CA ILE A 85 9.41 2.45 1.05
C ILE A 85 8.78 2.60 2.44
N LEU A 86 9.31 1.91 3.45
CA LEU A 86 8.81 2.02 4.83
C LEU A 86 9.01 3.43 5.40
N HIS A 87 10.14 4.06 5.11
CA HIS A 87 10.41 5.45 5.48
C HIS A 87 9.45 6.44 4.81
N ASP A 88 9.21 6.28 3.51
CA ASP A 88 8.24 7.10 2.78
C ASP A 88 6.84 6.96 3.35
N ILE A 89 6.40 5.73 3.69
CA ILE A 89 5.09 5.49 4.34
C ILE A 89 5.00 6.27 5.66
N GLU A 90 6.02 6.20 6.50
CA GLU A 90 6.05 6.92 7.78
C GLU A 90 6.00 8.43 7.57
N ASP A 91 6.80 8.96 6.64
CA ASP A 91 6.87 10.39 6.35
C ASP A 91 5.55 10.92 5.75
N ILE A 92 4.90 10.16 4.85
CA ILE A 92 3.58 10.49 4.30
C ILE A 92 2.51 10.50 5.40
N ILE A 93 2.51 9.50 6.30
CA ILE A 93 1.57 9.45 7.44
C ILE A 93 1.77 10.63 8.37
N ASN A 94 3.02 10.94 8.74
CA ASN A 94 3.34 12.05 9.61
C ASN A 94 2.93 13.39 8.99
N TRP A 95 3.21 13.58 7.70
CA TRP A 95 2.73 14.75 6.98
C TRP A 95 1.21 14.83 6.94
N THR A 96 0.52 13.70 6.67
CA THR A 96 -0.95 13.66 6.62
C THR A 96 -1.57 14.10 7.95
N LYS A 97 -1.01 13.66 9.08
CA LYS A 97 -1.46 14.06 10.43
C LYS A 97 -1.38 15.57 10.67
N THR A 98 -0.51 16.30 9.96
CA THR A 98 -0.35 17.76 10.10
C THR A 98 -1.31 18.55 9.23
N GLN A 99 -2.06 17.92 8.32
CA GLN A 99 -2.91 18.62 7.37
C GLN A 99 -4.27 18.99 7.98
N ASP A 100 -4.75 20.19 7.70
CA ASP A 100 -6.03 20.70 8.22
C ASP A 100 -7.24 19.85 7.83
N PHE A 101 -7.18 19.16 6.68
CA PHE A 101 -8.26 18.30 6.21
C PHE A 101 -8.30 16.94 6.92
N ALA A 102 -7.23 16.51 7.55
CA ALA A 102 -7.12 15.18 8.14
C ALA A 102 -7.44 15.17 9.64
N ASN A 103 -8.16 14.14 10.07
CA ASN A 103 -8.26 13.82 11.49
C ASN A 103 -7.01 12.99 11.88
N PRO A 104 -6.07 13.54 12.67
CA PRO A 104 -4.80 12.87 12.98
C PRO A 104 -4.98 11.55 13.75
N ASP A 105 -6.10 11.38 14.46
CA ASP A 105 -6.43 10.19 15.24
C ASP A 105 -7.11 9.09 14.39
N LYS A 106 -7.46 9.41 13.13
CA LYS A 106 -8.17 8.50 12.22
C LYS A 106 -7.43 8.37 10.88
N ILE A 107 -6.13 8.10 10.92
CA ILE A 107 -5.34 7.78 9.72
C ILE A 107 -5.44 6.29 9.44
N ILE A 108 -5.91 5.95 8.26
CA ILE A 108 -6.02 4.58 7.76
C ILE A 108 -4.87 4.33 6.80
N LEU A 109 -4.11 3.26 7.01
CA LEU A 109 -3.08 2.83 6.07
C LEU A 109 -3.66 1.78 5.13
N SER A 110 -3.47 1.97 3.83
CA SER A 110 -3.95 1.05 2.79
C SER A 110 -2.82 0.72 1.83
N GLY A 111 -2.80 -0.50 1.30
CA GLY A 111 -1.82 -0.88 0.28
C GLY A 111 -2.23 -2.10 -0.51
N GLN A 112 -1.75 -2.18 -1.76
CA GLN A 112 -1.99 -3.30 -2.67
C GLN A 112 -0.67 -3.96 -3.07
N SER A 113 -0.66 -5.29 -3.15
CA SER A 113 0.50 -6.07 -3.62
C SER A 113 1.75 -5.77 -2.76
N MET A 114 2.87 -5.35 -3.35
CA MET A 114 4.03 -4.86 -2.61
C MET A 114 3.65 -3.75 -1.62
N GLY A 115 2.78 -2.82 -2.01
CA GLY A 115 2.28 -1.78 -1.11
C GLY A 115 1.47 -2.34 0.06
N GLY A 116 0.75 -3.44 -0.15
CA GLY A 116 0.05 -4.16 0.92
C GLY A 116 1.03 -4.84 1.89
N TYR A 117 2.08 -5.46 1.37
CA TYR A 117 3.16 -6.02 2.18
C TYR A 117 3.88 -4.92 2.98
N ALA A 118 4.26 -3.81 2.33
CA ALA A 118 4.90 -2.68 3.00
C ALA A 118 4.00 -2.04 4.05
N ALA A 119 2.71 -1.88 3.77
CA ALA A 119 1.72 -1.37 4.72
C ALA A 119 1.58 -2.28 5.96
N ALA A 120 1.54 -3.61 5.77
CA ALA A 120 1.50 -4.56 6.86
C ALA A 120 2.77 -4.48 7.73
N THR A 121 3.95 -4.38 7.10
CA THR A 121 5.26 -4.23 7.77
C THR A 121 5.38 -2.90 8.52
N ALA A 122 4.87 -1.81 7.96
CA ALA A 122 4.90 -0.49 8.58
C ALA A 122 3.88 -0.33 9.74
N ALA A 123 2.76 -1.09 9.70
CA ALA A 123 1.65 -0.90 10.65
C ALA A 123 2.05 -0.99 12.13
N PRO A 124 2.92 -1.91 12.61
CA PRO A 124 3.37 -1.92 13.99
C PRO A 124 4.16 -0.67 14.42
N ILE A 125 4.81 0.00 13.45
CA ILE A 125 5.66 1.18 13.69
C ILE A 125 4.80 2.45 13.72
N VAL A 126 3.97 2.65 12.67
CA VAL A 126 3.19 3.89 12.50
C VAL A 126 1.86 3.87 13.24
N ASN A 127 1.42 2.70 13.69
CA ASN A 127 0.21 2.43 14.45
C ASN A 127 -1.02 3.17 13.89
N PRO A 128 -1.46 2.87 12.64
CA PRO A 128 -2.61 3.53 12.04
C PRO A 128 -3.90 3.19 12.80
N TYR A 129 -4.93 4.01 12.64
CA TYR A 129 -6.26 3.76 13.19
C TYR A 129 -6.88 2.46 12.66
N ALA A 130 -6.67 2.18 11.37
CA ALA A 130 -7.06 0.93 10.72
C ALA A 130 -6.09 0.61 9.58
N LEU A 131 -6.08 -0.67 9.16
CA LEU A 131 -5.24 -1.17 8.08
C LEU A 131 -6.12 -1.83 7.01
N MET A 132 -5.88 -1.50 5.73
CA MET A 132 -6.55 -2.14 4.59
C MET A 132 -5.52 -2.75 3.65
N LEU A 133 -5.54 -4.05 3.51
CA LEU A 133 -4.59 -4.83 2.70
C LEU A 133 -5.31 -5.43 1.50
N MET A 134 -4.87 -5.09 0.31
CA MET A 134 -5.36 -5.67 -0.94
C MET A 134 -4.29 -6.60 -1.50
N CYS A 135 -4.57 -7.91 -1.51
CA CYS A 135 -3.66 -8.96 -2.01
C CYS A 135 -2.18 -8.67 -1.65
N PRO A 136 -1.81 -8.65 -0.33
CA PRO A 136 -0.48 -8.27 0.12
C PRO A 136 0.59 -9.22 -0.41
N GLY A 137 1.61 -8.66 -1.08
CA GLY A 137 2.59 -9.36 -1.91
C GLY A 137 3.74 -10.03 -1.14
N ALA A 138 3.45 -10.79 -0.07
CA ALA A 138 4.46 -11.50 0.73
C ALA A 138 5.37 -12.43 -0.11
N GLY A 139 4.86 -12.94 -1.23
CA GLY A 139 5.61 -13.80 -2.14
C GLY A 139 6.91 -13.20 -2.68
N MET A 140 7.04 -11.88 -2.68
CA MET A 140 8.25 -11.18 -3.10
C MET A 140 9.45 -11.52 -2.21
N TRP A 141 9.22 -11.75 -0.92
CA TRP A 141 10.27 -12.05 0.04
C TRP A 141 10.85 -13.47 -0.13
N PHE A 142 10.00 -14.45 -0.45
CA PHE A 142 10.45 -15.84 -0.52
C PHE A 142 11.50 -16.03 -1.62
N GLY A 143 12.70 -16.46 -1.21
CA GLY A 143 13.85 -16.67 -2.10
C GLY A 143 14.43 -15.39 -2.72
N CYS A 144 14.11 -14.18 -2.20
CA CYS A 144 14.64 -12.92 -2.75
C CYS A 144 16.18 -12.87 -2.68
N LYS A 145 16.77 -13.29 -1.56
CA LYS A 145 18.21 -13.34 -1.38
C LYS A 145 18.86 -14.33 -2.36
N ASP A 146 18.34 -15.54 -2.45
CA ASP A 146 18.87 -16.58 -3.35
C ASP A 146 18.81 -16.14 -4.82
N ARG A 147 17.72 -15.43 -5.21
CA ARG A 147 17.59 -14.85 -6.55
C ARG A 147 18.66 -13.79 -6.81
N ALA A 148 18.92 -12.90 -5.85
CA ALA A 148 19.97 -11.88 -5.98
C ALA A 148 21.35 -12.53 -6.12
N GLU A 149 21.70 -13.44 -5.22
CA GLU A 149 22.98 -14.15 -5.22
C GLU A 149 23.20 -14.97 -6.52
N ALA A 150 22.15 -15.63 -7.03
CA ALA A 150 22.22 -16.38 -8.29
C ALA A 150 22.42 -15.49 -9.52
N MET A 151 21.91 -14.26 -9.51
CA MET A 151 22.16 -13.27 -10.56
C MET A 151 23.58 -12.71 -10.46
N GLU A 152 24.01 -12.33 -9.27
CA GLU A 152 25.35 -11.76 -9.00
C GLU A 152 26.46 -12.76 -9.32
N ALA A 153 26.26 -14.04 -9.05
CA ALA A 153 27.20 -15.10 -9.46
C ALA A 153 27.40 -15.18 -10.99
N LYS A 154 26.46 -14.63 -11.77
CA LYS A 154 26.56 -14.50 -13.23
C LYS A 154 27.05 -13.11 -13.68
N GLY A 155 27.44 -12.25 -12.73
CA GLY A 155 27.84 -10.87 -13.01
C GLY A 155 26.67 -9.92 -13.29
N ILE A 156 25.42 -10.33 -12.97
CA ILE A 156 24.21 -9.54 -13.20
C ILE A 156 23.82 -8.89 -11.88
N THR A 157 23.92 -7.57 -11.80
CA THR A 157 23.51 -6.78 -10.61
C THR A 157 22.21 -6.01 -10.81
N LYS A 158 21.72 -5.96 -12.05
CA LYS A 158 20.49 -5.26 -12.44
C LYS A 158 19.73 -6.11 -13.47
N ALA A 159 18.40 -6.17 -13.34
CA ALA A 159 17.51 -6.82 -14.29
C ALA A 159 16.63 -5.78 -14.99
N ASP A 160 16.20 -6.06 -16.21
CA ASP A 160 15.14 -5.32 -16.87
C ASP A 160 13.78 -5.91 -16.49
N ILE A 161 12.88 -5.06 -16.02
CA ILE A 161 11.48 -5.40 -15.73
C ILE A 161 10.60 -4.45 -16.54
N GLU A 162 10.24 -4.85 -17.74
CA GLU A 162 9.36 -4.08 -18.64
C GLU A 162 9.84 -2.63 -18.86
N GLY A 163 11.16 -2.44 -18.99
CA GLY A 163 11.81 -1.15 -19.20
C GLY A 163 12.23 -0.43 -17.91
N LEU A 164 11.98 -1.01 -16.74
CA LEU A 164 12.48 -0.52 -15.46
C LEU A 164 13.74 -1.29 -15.05
N THR A 165 14.75 -0.58 -14.60
CA THR A 165 15.97 -1.21 -14.07
C THR A 165 15.77 -1.61 -12.62
N PHE A 166 15.85 -2.90 -12.32
CA PHE A 166 15.67 -3.46 -10.98
C PHE A 166 16.99 -4.02 -10.42
N PRO A 167 17.52 -3.46 -9.33
CA PRO A 167 18.80 -3.87 -8.78
C PRO A 167 18.68 -5.09 -7.87
N THR A 168 19.71 -5.94 -7.80
CA THR A 168 19.78 -7.05 -6.84
C THR A 168 19.84 -6.55 -5.39
N SER A 169 20.37 -5.35 -5.17
CA SER A 169 20.39 -4.70 -3.85
C SER A 169 19.01 -4.55 -3.21
N PHE A 170 17.94 -4.35 -4.00
CA PHE A 170 16.59 -4.34 -3.46
C PHE A 170 16.23 -5.67 -2.78
N ASN A 171 16.60 -6.80 -3.38
CA ASN A 171 16.31 -8.11 -2.80
C ASN A 171 17.12 -8.37 -1.52
N HIS A 172 18.36 -7.86 -1.43
CA HIS A 172 19.16 -7.94 -0.20
C HIS A 172 18.55 -7.09 0.92
N ASP A 173 18.06 -5.90 0.61
CA ASP A 173 17.36 -5.05 1.56
C ASP A 173 16.03 -5.67 2.00
N LEU A 174 15.22 -6.14 1.04
CA LEU A 174 13.94 -6.82 1.29
C LEU A 174 14.08 -8.04 2.23
N PHE A 175 15.20 -8.77 2.16
CA PHE A 175 15.43 -9.95 2.98
C PHE A 175 15.38 -9.66 4.50
N ASN A 176 15.62 -8.42 4.92
CA ASN A 176 15.57 -8.01 6.32
C ASN A 176 14.12 -7.93 6.88
N TYR A 177 13.10 -8.03 6.03
CA TYR A 177 11.70 -7.81 6.37
C TYR A 177 10.86 -9.04 6.09
N GLU A 178 11.01 -10.11 6.88
CA GLU A 178 10.15 -11.29 6.74
C GLU A 178 8.67 -10.88 6.90
N PRO A 179 7.78 -11.19 5.91
CA PRO A 179 6.49 -10.50 5.79
C PRO A 179 5.54 -10.68 6.98
N PHE A 180 5.61 -11.82 7.64
CA PHE A 180 4.68 -12.13 8.71
C PHE A 180 5.19 -11.64 10.07
N SER A 181 6.44 -11.97 10.42
CA SER A 181 7.05 -11.47 11.66
C SER A 181 7.20 -9.95 11.69
N SER A 182 7.46 -9.33 10.53
CA SER A 182 7.52 -7.86 10.44
C SER A 182 6.15 -7.18 10.59
N ALA A 183 5.05 -7.91 10.36
CA ALA A 183 3.69 -7.41 10.53
C ALA A 183 3.10 -7.66 11.93
N GLU A 184 3.81 -8.42 12.78
CA GLU A 184 3.37 -8.70 14.15
C GLU A 184 3.35 -7.44 15.02
N GLY A 185 2.41 -7.38 15.97
CA GLY A 185 2.32 -6.31 16.96
C GLY A 185 1.31 -5.21 16.61
N TYR A 186 0.80 -5.14 15.38
CA TYR A 186 -0.32 -4.25 15.09
C TYR A 186 -1.62 -4.81 15.68
N ASN A 187 -2.35 -3.97 16.43
CA ASN A 187 -3.54 -4.39 17.17
C ASN A 187 -4.84 -3.65 16.78
N GLY A 188 -4.80 -2.85 15.74
CA GLY A 188 -5.98 -2.17 15.19
C GLY A 188 -6.84 -3.07 14.32
N PRO A 189 -8.00 -2.57 13.85
CA PRO A 189 -8.86 -3.30 12.90
C PRO A 189 -8.19 -3.42 11.53
N VAL A 190 -8.40 -4.57 10.88
CA VAL A 190 -7.82 -4.88 9.57
C VAL A 190 -8.90 -5.34 8.61
N LEU A 191 -8.89 -4.80 7.39
CA LEU A 191 -9.57 -5.37 6.24
C LEU A 191 -8.53 -5.99 5.31
N LEU A 192 -8.71 -7.25 4.96
CA LEU A 192 -7.89 -7.96 4.00
C LEU A 192 -8.76 -8.39 2.82
N ILE A 193 -8.39 -8.04 1.59
CA ILE A 193 -9.16 -8.36 0.39
C ILE A 193 -8.27 -9.09 -0.63
N ARG A 194 -8.82 -10.14 -1.23
CA ARG A 194 -8.18 -10.89 -2.32
C ARG A 194 -9.19 -11.19 -3.43
N GLY A 195 -8.74 -11.21 -4.67
CA GLY A 195 -9.52 -11.77 -5.77
C GLY A 195 -9.37 -13.29 -5.83
N THR A 196 -10.45 -14.05 -6.06
CA THR A 196 -10.36 -15.54 -6.11
C THR A 196 -9.56 -16.05 -7.33
N ALA A 197 -9.42 -15.23 -8.39
CA ALA A 197 -8.60 -15.49 -9.57
C ALA A 197 -7.25 -14.75 -9.52
N ASP A 198 -6.77 -14.36 -8.33
CA ASP A 198 -5.42 -13.82 -8.14
C ASP A 198 -4.40 -14.97 -8.25
N ASP A 199 -3.50 -14.85 -9.24
CA ASP A 199 -2.44 -15.82 -9.55
C ASP A 199 -1.07 -15.43 -8.96
N LEU A 200 -0.97 -14.27 -8.31
CA LEU A 200 0.26 -13.77 -7.68
C LEU A 200 0.24 -13.94 -6.15
N VAL A 201 -0.93 -13.77 -5.54
CA VAL A 201 -1.09 -13.92 -4.08
C VAL A 201 -2.15 -14.98 -3.83
N ASP A 202 -1.75 -16.06 -3.19
CA ASP A 202 -2.62 -17.19 -2.87
C ASP A 202 -3.45 -16.96 -1.58
N ASP A 203 -4.45 -17.79 -1.40
CA ASP A 203 -5.34 -17.76 -0.24
C ASP A 203 -4.61 -18.08 1.07
N ALA A 204 -3.64 -19.00 1.02
CA ALA A 204 -2.84 -19.39 2.19
C ALA A 204 -2.02 -18.20 2.74
N THR A 205 -1.46 -17.38 1.88
CA THR A 205 -0.78 -16.12 2.25
C THR A 205 -1.74 -15.17 2.98
N CYS A 206 -2.96 -15.02 2.47
CA CYS A 206 -3.97 -14.16 3.09
C CYS A 206 -4.41 -14.69 4.46
N HIS A 207 -4.67 -15.99 4.60
CA HIS A 207 -4.99 -16.60 5.90
C HIS A 207 -3.84 -16.49 6.90
N LYS A 208 -2.60 -16.52 6.44
CA LYS A 208 -1.45 -16.32 7.33
C LYS A 208 -1.40 -14.87 7.86
N TYR A 209 -1.66 -13.86 7.02
CA TYR A 209 -1.84 -12.48 7.50
C TYR A 209 -3.05 -12.37 8.46
N GLU A 210 -4.21 -12.94 8.10
CA GLU A 210 -5.40 -12.91 8.94
C GLU A 210 -5.11 -13.40 10.35
N SER A 211 -4.35 -14.49 10.48
CA SER A 211 -4.00 -15.11 11.78
C SER A 211 -3.16 -14.20 12.68
N LEU A 212 -2.41 -13.24 12.12
CA LEU A 212 -1.56 -12.32 12.90
C LEU A 212 -2.37 -11.31 13.71
N TYR A 213 -3.58 -10.98 13.28
CA TYR A 213 -4.33 -9.84 13.80
C TYR A 213 -5.35 -10.20 14.91
N ASN A 214 -5.19 -11.36 15.56
CA ASN A 214 -5.94 -11.75 16.77
C ASN A 214 -7.47 -11.60 16.66
N GLY A 215 -8.06 -12.01 15.55
CA GLY A 215 -9.50 -11.93 15.28
C GLY A 215 -10.01 -10.53 14.90
N LYS A 216 -9.12 -9.55 14.71
CA LYS A 216 -9.47 -8.19 14.25
C LYS A 216 -9.35 -8.02 12.74
N CYS A 217 -9.02 -9.08 12.00
CA CYS A 217 -8.96 -9.07 10.55
C CYS A 217 -10.30 -9.55 9.97
N ASN A 218 -10.85 -8.72 9.10
CA ASN A 218 -12.01 -9.06 8.28
C ASN A 218 -11.49 -9.47 6.89
N TYR A 219 -11.26 -10.77 6.67
CA TYR A 219 -10.83 -11.28 5.39
C TYR A 219 -12.02 -11.46 4.45
N LYS A 220 -11.91 -10.90 3.24
CA LYS A 220 -12.93 -10.93 2.18
C LYS A 220 -12.31 -11.35 0.86
N THR A 221 -13.07 -12.10 0.08
CA THR A 221 -12.70 -12.44 -1.30
C THR A 221 -13.69 -11.83 -2.29
N ILE A 222 -13.19 -11.48 -3.49
CA ILE A 222 -14.02 -11.03 -4.61
C ILE A 222 -13.95 -12.10 -5.68
N GLU A 223 -15.09 -12.73 -5.96
CA GLU A 223 -15.19 -13.85 -6.89
C GLU A 223 -14.78 -13.45 -8.31
N GLY A 224 -13.90 -14.26 -8.93
CA GLY A 224 -13.38 -14.04 -10.27
C GLY A 224 -12.48 -12.81 -10.45
N ALA A 225 -12.22 -12.04 -9.41
CA ALA A 225 -11.29 -10.91 -9.49
C ALA A 225 -9.83 -11.41 -9.55
N ASN A 226 -9.04 -10.80 -10.43
CA ASN A 226 -7.61 -11.02 -10.52
C ASN A 226 -6.83 -10.07 -9.58
N HIS A 227 -5.51 -10.20 -9.55
CA HIS A 227 -4.59 -9.41 -8.71
C HIS A 227 -4.81 -7.89 -8.79
N ASN A 228 -5.17 -7.38 -9.95
CA ASN A 228 -5.36 -5.95 -10.20
C ASN A 228 -6.83 -5.50 -10.12
N PHE A 229 -7.74 -6.37 -9.70
CA PHE A 229 -9.19 -6.07 -9.70
C PHE A 229 -9.65 -5.48 -11.04
N ALA A 230 -9.22 -6.08 -12.17
CA ALA A 230 -9.22 -5.47 -13.50
C ALA A 230 -10.58 -5.48 -14.22
N SER A 231 -11.69 -5.78 -13.54
CA SER A 231 -13.04 -5.68 -14.10
C SER A 231 -13.86 -4.60 -13.39
N ALA A 232 -14.87 -4.06 -14.08
CA ALA A 232 -15.79 -3.09 -13.47
C ALA A 232 -16.52 -3.67 -12.24
N PHE A 233 -16.90 -4.94 -12.30
CA PHE A 233 -17.51 -5.67 -11.18
C PHE A 233 -16.55 -5.76 -10.00
N ALA A 234 -15.30 -6.22 -10.22
CA ALA A 234 -14.32 -6.37 -9.14
C ALA A 234 -14.01 -5.04 -8.46
N ARG A 235 -13.94 -3.94 -9.22
CA ARG A 235 -13.73 -2.59 -8.66
C ARG A 235 -14.92 -2.12 -7.82
N ALA A 236 -16.13 -2.33 -8.30
CA ALA A 236 -17.33 -1.97 -7.55
C ALA A 236 -17.44 -2.74 -6.23
N GLU A 237 -17.14 -4.05 -6.24
CA GLU A 237 -17.13 -4.85 -5.01
C GLU A 237 -15.98 -4.45 -4.08
N LEU A 238 -14.80 -4.12 -4.62
CA LEU A 238 -13.67 -3.59 -3.83
C LEU A 238 -14.07 -2.29 -3.11
N ASP A 239 -14.59 -1.31 -3.83
CA ASP A 239 -15.02 -0.02 -3.29
C ASP A 239 -16.10 -0.20 -2.21
N LYS A 240 -17.06 -1.10 -2.44
CA LYS A 240 -18.12 -1.44 -1.49
C LYS A 240 -17.55 -2.06 -0.21
N LEU A 241 -16.68 -3.07 -0.30
CA LEU A 241 -16.07 -3.72 0.86
C LEU A 241 -15.23 -2.75 1.68
N MET A 242 -14.45 -1.87 1.00
CA MET A 242 -13.70 -0.82 1.67
C MET A 242 -14.61 0.16 2.41
N LEU A 243 -15.69 0.62 1.77
CA LEU A 243 -16.65 1.54 2.38
C LEU A 243 -17.37 0.91 3.56
N GLU A 244 -17.87 -0.31 3.44
CA GLU A 244 -18.52 -1.04 4.54
C GLU A 244 -17.61 -1.16 5.77
N PHE A 245 -16.34 -1.52 5.56
CA PHE A 245 -15.36 -1.58 6.63
C PHE A 245 -15.14 -0.21 7.27
N LEU A 246 -14.90 0.82 6.47
CA LEU A 246 -14.65 2.18 6.95
C LEU A 246 -15.84 2.75 7.74
N LEU A 247 -17.08 2.53 7.28
CA LEU A 247 -18.28 2.96 7.98
C LEU A 247 -18.46 2.22 9.32
N SER A 248 -18.08 0.95 9.39
CA SER A 248 -18.12 0.18 10.65
C SER A 248 -17.22 0.76 11.75
N LEU A 249 -16.15 1.48 11.36
CA LEU A 249 -15.19 2.09 12.29
C LEU A 249 -15.64 3.46 12.81
N ILE A 250 -16.60 4.11 12.16
CA ILE A 250 -17.02 5.48 12.51
C ILE A 250 -18.24 5.46 13.44
N HIS A 251 -19.04 4.40 13.40
CA HIS A 251 -20.30 4.26 14.14
C HIS A 251 -20.16 3.54 15.49
N ILE A 252 -18.93 3.40 16.02
CA ILE A 252 -18.65 2.84 17.35
C ILE A 252 -18.39 3.96 18.35
#